data_3e33296d38c22d99027bc85b48ad21b8
#
_entry.id   3e33296d38c22d99027bc85b48ad21b8
#
_cell.length_a   1.000
_cell.length_b   1.000
_cell.length_c   1.000
_cell.angle_alpha   90.00
_cell.angle_beta   90.00
_cell.angle_gamma   90.00
#
_symmetry.space_group_name_H-M   'P 1'
#
loop_
_entity.id
_entity.type
_entity.pdbx_description
1 polymer ?
#
loop_
_entity_poly.entity_id
_entity_poly.type
_entity_poly.pdbx_seq_one_letter_code
_entity_poly.pdbx_strand_id
1 'polypeptide(L)'
;MTIYLIIGGLMAAAYVFYKVYSKAHLDKNLAGLIKNGAQVLDVRTNLEYRQGHIEGAINIPLSSLRQEDLPLSKKQTYITCCSHGLRSVKAVQLLKERGFKHIYNGGVWKDLERQTNMKKM
;
A
#
# COMPACT_ATOMS: atom_id res chain seq x y z
N MET A 1 -38.29 -4.42 6.73
CA MET A 1 -37.52 -3.92 7.89
C MET A 1 -36.37 -4.84 8.27
N THR A 2 -36.66 -6.12 8.46
CA THR A 2 -35.61 -7.09 8.89
C THR A 2 -34.46 -7.17 7.90
N ILE A 3 -34.72 -7.11 6.60
CA ILE A 3 -33.68 -7.25 5.59
C ILE A 3 -32.69 -6.07 5.63
N TYR A 4 -33.19 -4.87 5.94
CA TYR A 4 -32.31 -3.70 6.03
C TYR A 4 -31.39 -3.79 7.24
N LEU A 5 -31.86 -4.36 8.33
CA LEU A 5 -31.02 -4.59 9.51
C LEU A 5 -29.93 -5.63 9.23
N ILE A 6 -30.27 -6.68 8.48
CA ILE A 6 -29.30 -7.70 8.09
C ILE A 6 -28.24 -7.11 7.18
N ILE A 7 -28.64 -6.34 6.17
CA ILE A 7 -27.71 -5.71 5.23
C ILE A 7 -26.80 -4.74 5.98
N GLY A 8 -27.36 -3.91 6.86
CA GLY A 8 -26.57 -2.97 7.66
C GLY A 8 -25.56 -3.69 8.54
N GLY A 9 -25.97 -4.79 9.16
CA GLY A 9 -25.07 -5.60 9.98
C GLY A 9 -23.94 -6.20 9.18
N LEU A 10 -24.24 -6.72 7.98
CA LEU A 10 -23.22 -7.30 7.11
C LEU A 10 -22.24 -6.23 6.63
N MET A 11 -22.74 -5.05 6.30
CA MET A 11 -21.86 -3.95 5.87
C MET A 11 -20.97 -3.47 7.00
N ALA A 12 -21.50 -3.38 8.22
CA ALA A 12 -20.70 -3.01 9.38
C ALA A 12 -19.63 -4.05 9.67
N ALA A 13 -19.97 -5.33 9.58
CA ALA A 13 -19.02 -6.42 9.78
C ALA A 13 -17.92 -6.38 8.72
N ALA A 14 -18.29 -6.16 7.46
CA ALA A 14 -17.32 -6.06 6.38
C ALA A 14 -16.38 -4.86 6.59
N TYR A 15 -16.90 -3.73 7.06
CA TYR A 15 -16.09 -2.55 7.34
C TYR A 15 -15.10 -2.83 8.48
N VAL A 16 -15.57 -3.45 9.57
CA VAL A 16 -14.70 -3.80 10.69
C VAL A 16 -13.63 -4.79 10.24
N PHE A 17 -14.01 -5.80 9.46
CA PHE A 17 -13.07 -6.78 8.92
C PHE A 17 -12.00 -6.09 8.08
N TYR A 18 -12.42 -5.19 7.20
CA TYR A 18 -11.49 -4.43 6.36
C TYR A 18 -10.51 -3.63 7.21
N LYS A 19 -11.00 -2.93 8.24
CA LYS A 19 -10.13 -2.13 9.11
C LYS A 19 -9.12 -2.99 9.85
N VAL A 20 -9.56 -4.09 10.41
CA VAL A 20 -8.69 -5.01 11.15
C VAL A 20 -7.69 -5.65 10.21
N TYR A 21 -8.13 -6.10 9.04
CA TYR A 21 -7.27 -6.72 8.04
C TYR A 21 -6.16 -5.76 7.60
N SER A 22 -6.53 -4.53 7.26
CA SER A 22 -5.55 -3.52 6.83
C SER A 22 -4.50 -3.27 7.89
N LYS A 23 -4.93 -3.10 9.15
CA LYS A 23 -3.99 -2.84 10.25
C LYS A 23 -3.11 -4.04 10.54
N ALA A 24 -3.67 -5.24 10.48
CA ALA A 24 -2.92 -6.46 10.78
C ALA A 24 -1.79 -6.70 9.80
N HIS A 25 -1.95 -6.24 8.56
CA HIS A 25 -0.94 -6.44 7.51
C HIS A 25 -0.02 -5.24 7.32
N LEU A 26 -0.19 -4.20 8.14
CA LEU A 26 0.65 -3.01 8.07
C LEU A 26 2.00 -3.31 8.74
N ASP A 27 3.07 -3.05 8.01
CA ASP A 27 4.42 -3.24 8.55
C ASP A 27 4.79 -2.10 9.50
N LYS A 28 5.80 -2.35 10.33
CA LYS A 28 6.24 -1.41 11.35
C LYS A 28 7.58 -0.78 10.96
N ASN A 29 7.94 0.28 11.69
CA ASN A 29 9.21 0.98 11.51
C ASN A 29 9.40 1.53 10.08
N LEU A 30 8.31 1.97 9.47
CA LEU A 30 8.35 2.49 8.11
C LEU A 30 9.21 3.75 8.00
N ALA A 31 9.13 4.62 8.99
CA ALA A 31 9.96 5.83 9.00
C ALA A 31 11.45 5.50 9.03
N GLY A 32 11.83 4.47 9.78
CA GLY A 32 13.22 4.02 9.81
C GLY A 32 13.69 3.47 8.47
N LEU A 33 12.81 2.72 7.80
CA LEU A 33 13.12 2.19 6.47
C LEU A 33 13.34 3.32 5.47
N ILE A 34 12.50 4.35 5.51
CA ILE A 34 12.64 5.53 4.65
C ILE A 34 13.97 6.23 4.91
N LYS A 35 14.32 6.41 6.18
CA LYS A 35 15.61 7.01 6.54
C LYS A 35 16.79 6.25 5.97
N ASN A 36 16.65 4.94 5.86
CA ASN A 36 17.71 4.08 5.36
C ASN A 36 17.66 3.86 3.86
N GLY A 37 16.87 4.68 3.16
CA GLY A 37 16.86 4.69 1.70
C GLY A 37 15.75 3.89 1.03
N ALA A 38 14.74 3.45 1.77
CA ALA A 38 13.62 2.74 1.18
C ALA A 38 12.86 3.67 0.22
N GLN A 39 12.40 3.09 -0.89
CA GLN A 39 11.65 3.80 -1.91
C GLN A 39 10.17 3.49 -1.76
N VAL A 40 9.32 4.51 -1.83
CA VAL A 40 7.87 4.31 -1.79
C VAL A 40 7.39 3.88 -3.17
N LEU A 41 6.59 2.82 -3.19
CA LEU A 41 5.99 2.28 -4.40
C LEU A 41 4.47 2.41 -4.31
N ASP A 42 3.94 3.34 -5.07
CA ASP A 42 2.49 3.60 -5.11
C ASP A 42 1.85 2.67 -6.14
N VAL A 43 1.01 1.75 -5.67
CA VAL A 43 0.42 0.73 -6.54
C VAL A 43 -1.02 1.07 -6.96
N ARG A 44 -1.39 2.34 -6.80
CA ARG A 44 -2.67 2.84 -7.30
C ARG A 44 -2.63 3.03 -8.82
N THR A 45 -3.78 3.36 -9.41
CA THR A 45 -3.82 3.70 -10.83
C THR A 45 -3.04 4.99 -11.09
N ASN A 46 -2.67 5.20 -12.37
CA ASN A 46 -1.98 6.41 -12.76
C ASN A 46 -2.82 7.67 -12.48
N LEU A 47 -4.12 7.57 -12.67
CA LEU A 47 -5.02 8.69 -12.39
C LEU A 47 -5.03 9.07 -10.92
N GLU A 48 -5.16 8.07 -10.04
CA GLU A 48 -5.10 8.32 -8.59
C GLU A 48 -3.78 8.97 -8.19
N TYR A 49 -2.68 8.45 -8.74
CA TYR A 49 -1.35 8.97 -8.45
C TYR A 49 -1.21 10.43 -8.85
N ARG A 50 -1.71 10.79 -10.04
CA ARG A 50 -1.62 12.17 -10.53
C ARG A 50 -2.46 13.15 -9.71
N GLN A 51 -3.51 12.67 -9.05
CA GLN A 51 -4.36 13.50 -8.20
C GLN A 51 -3.73 13.82 -6.84
N GLY A 52 -2.64 13.19 -6.51
CA GLY A 52 -1.91 13.40 -5.27
C GLY A 52 -1.16 12.13 -4.89
N HIS A 53 0.08 12.27 -4.45
CA HIS A 53 0.92 11.13 -4.07
C HIS A 53 2.04 11.60 -3.15
N ILE A 54 2.73 10.64 -2.56
CA ILE A 54 3.91 10.93 -1.76
C ILE A 54 5.03 11.40 -2.68
N GLU A 55 5.65 12.51 -2.36
CA GLU A 55 6.73 13.05 -3.16
C GLU A 55 7.87 12.04 -3.28
N GLY A 56 8.32 11.80 -4.50
CA GLY A 56 9.38 10.83 -4.77
C GLY A 56 8.91 9.41 -4.93
N ALA A 57 7.61 9.13 -4.74
CA ALA A 57 7.10 7.76 -4.91
C ALA A 57 7.10 7.34 -6.38
N ILE A 58 7.41 6.07 -6.61
CA ILE A 58 7.30 5.45 -7.92
C ILE A 58 5.87 4.93 -8.07
N ASN A 59 5.24 5.16 -9.21
CA ASN A 59 3.90 4.64 -9.47
C ASN A 59 3.97 3.46 -10.44
N ILE A 60 3.60 2.30 -9.94
CA ILE A 60 3.39 1.10 -10.77
C ILE A 60 2.06 0.50 -10.32
N PRO A 61 1.00 0.63 -11.12
CA PRO A 61 -0.30 0.09 -10.72
C PRO A 61 -0.24 -1.41 -10.43
N LEU A 62 -1.06 -1.86 -9.50
CA LEU A 62 -1.10 -3.25 -9.08
C LEU A 62 -1.21 -4.20 -10.28
N SER A 63 -2.05 -3.86 -11.26
CA SER A 63 -2.25 -4.67 -12.46
C SER A 63 -0.96 -4.85 -13.27
N SER A 64 -0.03 -3.92 -13.15
CA SER A 64 1.24 -3.97 -13.89
C SER A 64 2.33 -4.75 -13.18
N LEU A 65 2.12 -5.13 -11.92
CA LEU A 65 3.15 -5.82 -11.15
C LEU A 65 3.42 -7.26 -11.62
N ARG A 66 2.57 -7.78 -12.49
CA ARG A 66 2.75 -9.12 -13.06
C ARG A 66 3.53 -9.10 -14.37
N GLN A 67 3.85 -7.94 -14.88
CA GLN A 67 4.62 -7.83 -16.12
C GLN A 67 6.05 -8.32 -15.90
N GLU A 68 6.67 -8.83 -16.97
CA GLU A 68 8.00 -9.41 -16.87
C GLU A 68 9.07 -8.38 -16.51
N ASP A 69 9.01 -7.22 -17.15
CA ASP A 69 10.03 -6.19 -16.99
C ASP A 69 9.56 -5.08 -16.07
N LEU A 70 9.78 -5.25 -14.78
CA LEU A 70 9.52 -4.20 -13.81
C LEU A 70 10.77 -3.34 -13.63
N PRO A 71 10.62 -2.00 -13.63
CA PRO A 71 11.75 -1.10 -13.40
C PRO A 71 12.10 -1.02 -11.92
N LEU A 72 12.25 -2.17 -11.28
CA LEU A 72 12.54 -2.27 -9.85
C LEU A 72 13.76 -3.14 -9.65
N SER A 73 14.55 -2.81 -8.62
CA SER A 73 15.73 -3.60 -8.26
C SER A 73 15.41 -4.52 -7.09
N LYS A 74 15.80 -5.77 -7.19
CA LYS A 74 15.62 -6.73 -6.11
C LYS A 74 16.50 -6.42 -4.89
N LYS A 75 17.49 -5.57 -5.05
CA LYS A 75 18.37 -5.15 -3.95
C LYS A 75 17.83 -3.94 -3.20
N GLN A 76 16.89 -3.23 -3.81
CA GLN A 76 16.30 -2.02 -3.22
C GLN A 76 15.16 -2.40 -2.28
N THR A 77 15.00 -1.63 -1.21
CA THR A 77 13.87 -1.76 -0.29
C THR A 77 12.72 -0.90 -0.79
N TYR A 78 11.52 -1.47 -0.86
CA TYR A 78 10.32 -0.75 -1.27
C TYR A 78 9.24 -0.84 -0.21
N ILE A 79 8.50 0.24 -0.07
CA ILE A 79 7.33 0.31 0.80
C ILE A 79 6.13 0.59 -0.10
N THR A 80 5.20 -0.36 -0.18
CA THR A 80 4.02 -0.21 -1.02
C THR A 80 2.97 0.66 -0.33
N CYS A 81 2.18 1.38 -1.11
CA CYS A 81 1.05 2.12 -0.58
C CYS A 81 -0.08 2.17 -1.60
N CYS A 82 -1.29 2.41 -1.11
CA CYS A 82 -2.48 2.56 -1.96
C CYS A 82 -3.49 3.46 -1.26
N SER A 83 -4.72 3.53 -1.77
CA SER A 83 -5.74 4.42 -1.21
C SER A 83 -6.34 3.91 0.09
N HIS A 84 -6.56 2.59 0.20
CA HIS A 84 -7.31 2.01 1.32
C HIS A 84 -6.57 0.87 2.04
N GLY A 85 -5.36 0.57 1.63
CA GLY A 85 -4.52 -0.41 2.32
C GLY A 85 -4.66 -1.86 1.87
N LEU A 86 -5.55 -2.16 0.92
CA LEU A 86 -5.73 -3.55 0.45
C LEU A 86 -4.85 -3.88 -0.74
N ARG A 87 -4.76 -2.98 -1.71
CA ARG A 87 -3.91 -3.19 -2.89
C ARG A 87 -2.44 -3.26 -2.49
N SER A 88 -2.03 -2.50 -1.49
CA SER A 88 -0.66 -2.51 -1.01
C SER A 88 -0.26 -3.86 -0.41
N VAL A 89 -1.17 -4.52 0.31
CA VAL A 89 -0.95 -5.87 0.83
C VAL A 89 -0.74 -6.85 -0.32
N LYS A 90 -1.63 -6.78 -1.33
CA LYS A 90 -1.53 -7.66 -2.50
C LYS A 90 -0.24 -7.42 -3.27
N ALA A 91 0.18 -6.17 -3.37
CA ALA A 91 1.43 -5.81 -4.05
C ALA A 91 2.64 -6.46 -3.38
N VAL A 92 2.68 -6.43 -2.04
CA VAL A 92 3.75 -7.09 -1.28
C VAL A 92 3.80 -8.56 -1.62
N GLN A 93 2.64 -9.22 -1.60
CA GLN A 93 2.55 -10.64 -1.91
C GLN A 93 3.07 -10.96 -3.31
N LEU A 94 2.59 -10.20 -4.32
CA LEU A 94 3.00 -10.41 -5.70
C LEU A 94 4.50 -10.22 -5.90
N LEU A 95 5.06 -9.18 -5.30
CA LEU A 95 6.48 -8.90 -5.44
C LEU A 95 7.35 -9.94 -4.74
N LYS A 96 6.94 -10.39 -3.56
CA LYS A 96 7.67 -11.44 -2.86
C LYS A 96 7.65 -12.75 -3.65
N GLU A 97 6.54 -13.08 -4.29
CA GLU A 97 6.45 -14.26 -5.16
C GLU A 97 7.40 -14.14 -6.35
N ARG A 98 7.75 -12.93 -6.76
CA ARG A 98 8.67 -12.69 -7.87
C ARG A 98 10.12 -12.56 -7.42
N GLY A 99 10.41 -12.81 -6.16
CA GLY A 99 11.77 -12.83 -5.66
C GLY A 99 12.27 -11.53 -5.04
N PHE A 100 11.41 -10.53 -4.88
CA PHE A 100 11.75 -9.30 -4.15
C PHE A 100 11.67 -9.59 -2.66
N LYS A 101 12.79 -9.44 -1.95
CA LYS A 101 12.86 -9.79 -0.53
C LYS A 101 12.66 -8.62 0.41
N HIS A 102 12.88 -7.41 -0.07
CA HIS A 102 12.88 -6.21 0.76
C HIS A 102 11.64 -5.36 0.47
N ILE A 103 10.48 -5.96 0.66
CA ILE A 103 9.19 -5.33 0.37
C ILE A 103 8.38 -5.23 1.66
N TYR A 104 7.85 -4.05 1.93
CA TYR A 104 7.08 -3.77 3.14
C TYR A 104 5.76 -3.12 2.77
N ASN A 105 4.73 -3.34 3.58
CA ASN A 105 3.41 -2.76 3.37
C ASN A 105 3.28 -1.45 4.13
N GLY A 106 3.15 -0.35 3.41
CA GLY A 106 2.94 0.98 3.98
C GLY A 106 1.47 1.36 4.15
N GLY A 107 0.56 0.60 3.57
CA GLY A 107 -0.88 0.81 3.74
C GLY A 107 -1.42 2.02 2.98
N VAL A 108 -2.19 2.85 3.68
CA VAL A 108 -2.82 4.05 3.10
C VAL A 108 -1.76 5.13 2.89
N TRP A 109 -1.67 5.66 1.68
CA TRP A 109 -0.58 6.58 1.33
C TRP A 109 -0.58 7.87 2.15
N LYS A 110 -1.75 8.39 2.50
CA LYS A 110 -1.82 9.60 3.32
C LYS A 110 -1.32 9.37 4.73
N ASP A 111 -1.60 8.19 5.28
CA ASP A 111 -1.11 7.82 6.61
C ASP A 111 0.39 7.61 6.59
N LEU A 112 0.89 6.96 5.54
CA LEU A 112 2.33 6.76 5.37
C LEU A 112 3.06 8.11 5.25
N GLU A 113 2.50 9.02 4.47
CA GLU A 113 3.06 10.36 4.29
C GLU A 113 3.17 11.09 5.62
N ARG A 114 2.10 11.09 6.42
CA ARG A 114 2.09 11.73 7.73
C ARG A 114 3.08 11.09 8.68
N GLN A 115 3.09 9.76 8.71
CA GLN A 115 3.93 8.99 9.63
C GLN A 115 5.40 9.20 9.38
N THR A 116 5.78 9.38 8.12
CA THR A 116 7.17 9.49 7.71
C THR A 116 7.63 10.93 7.47
N ASN A 117 6.72 11.89 7.56
CA ASN A 117 7.01 13.31 7.28
C ASN A 117 7.56 13.58 5.88
N MET A 118 7.22 12.74 4.93
CA MET A 118 7.79 12.86 3.57
C MET A 118 7.30 14.08 2.82
N LYS A 119 6.17 14.64 3.22
CA LYS A 119 5.63 15.83 2.57
C LYS A 119 6.28 17.10 3.08
N LYS A 120 7.10 17.02 4.06
CA LYS A 120 7.69 18.18 4.70
C LYS A 120 8.90 18.62 3.94
N MET A 121 8.67 19.50 2.99
CA MET A 121 9.80 19.99 2.20
C MET A 121 9.66 21.45 1.94
#